data_ea668c64d21408006f9f69f92171551c
#
_entry.id   ea668c64d21408006f9f69f92171551c
#
_cell.length_a   1.000
_cell.length_b   1.000
_cell.length_c   1.000
_cell.angle_alpha   90.00
_cell.angle_beta   90.00
_cell.angle_gamma   90.00
#
_symmetry.space_group_name_H-M   'P 1'
#
loop_
_entity.id
_entity.type
_entity.pdbx_description
1 polymer ?
#
loop_
_entity_poly.entity_id
_entity_poly.type
_entity_poly.pdbx_seq_one_letter_code
_entity_poly.pdbx_strand_id
1 'polypeptide(L)'
;MEAEAVVKDWWLYQGTGEAAERRARLEAGPPPPWRDFEGIPDPGYTPPGCEGPAWERTWRRGEGYVPDELEKDVVNTALHLRRPLLITGKPGVGKSTLASSIAADLGLGPVLHWPVTSRTVLRDGLYLYDAIGRLQEAGLEQLRAPGAEPPAARAAEASASTVSSEGGPSIARYLRLGPLGTALLPQDRPRVLLVDEIDKSDIDLPGDLLTVFEDGGFVIPELARLVKEAPTVAIGTDDDTEEAVRISQGRVQCRYFPIVVLTSNGERDFPPAFLRRCVRLHLDPPDPDKLARIVRGRLGVDIENSDEYRDLVQSFLERAEDGDLATDQLLNAIQLRLAGAWSAPGDRERFLDTVMHHLTGPSA
;
A
#
# COMPACT_ATOMS: atom_id res chain seq x y z
N MET A 1 5.25 -36.90 -3.82
CA MET A 1 3.98 -36.68 -4.56
C MET A 1 3.62 -35.24 -4.28
N GLU A 2 3.95 -34.33 -5.20
CA GLU A 2 3.47 -32.96 -5.10
C GLU A 2 1.94 -33.01 -5.12
N ALA A 3 1.29 -32.53 -4.08
CA ALA A 3 -0.15 -32.34 -4.12
C ALA A 3 -0.43 -31.35 -5.24
N GLU A 4 -1.12 -31.79 -6.28
CA GLU A 4 -1.60 -30.92 -7.34
C GLU A 4 -2.32 -29.74 -6.68
N ALA A 5 -1.79 -28.53 -6.87
CA ALA A 5 -2.35 -27.35 -6.26
C ALA A 5 -3.78 -27.17 -6.81
N VAL A 6 -4.77 -27.31 -5.92
CA VAL A 6 -6.18 -27.12 -6.30
C VAL A 6 -6.35 -25.70 -6.82
N VAL A 7 -6.62 -25.54 -8.11
CA VAL A 7 -6.96 -24.26 -8.72
C VAL A 7 -8.48 -24.21 -8.88
N LYS A 8 -9.12 -23.22 -8.25
CA LYS A 8 -10.57 -23.00 -8.38
C LYS A 8 -10.83 -22.00 -9.52
N ASP A 9 -11.77 -22.30 -10.40
CA ASP A 9 -12.07 -21.48 -11.58
C ASP A 9 -12.40 -20.01 -11.28
N TRP A 10 -12.95 -19.72 -10.11
CA TRP A 10 -13.30 -18.38 -9.71
C TRP A 10 -12.11 -17.57 -9.16
N TRP A 11 -10.96 -18.19 -8.92
CA TRP A 11 -9.77 -17.50 -8.42
C TRP A 11 -9.17 -16.58 -9.49
N LEU A 12 -9.02 -15.33 -9.14
CA LEU A 12 -8.25 -14.32 -9.87
C LEU A 12 -6.81 -14.30 -9.36
N TYR A 13 -6.63 -14.20 -8.03
CA TYR A 13 -5.35 -14.28 -7.37
C TYR A 13 -4.97 -15.74 -7.09
N GLN A 14 -3.77 -16.15 -7.49
CA GLN A 14 -3.27 -17.51 -7.32
C GLN A 14 -1.85 -17.56 -6.72
N GLY A 15 -1.10 -16.45 -6.77
CA GLY A 15 0.28 -16.36 -6.32
C GLY A 15 1.29 -17.02 -7.26
N THR A 16 0.97 -17.15 -8.55
CA THR A 16 1.81 -17.83 -9.55
C THR A 16 2.55 -16.88 -10.49
N GLY A 17 2.26 -15.58 -10.42
CA GLY A 17 2.99 -14.54 -11.14
C GLY A 17 2.67 -14.37 -12.63
N GLU A 18 1.78 -15.17 -13.23
CA GLU A 18 1.36 -15.00 -14.60
C GLU A 18 -0.09 -14.53 -14.73
N ALA A 19 -0.28 -13.30 -15.21
CA ALA A 19 -1.46 -12.56 -14.84
C ALA A 19 -2.35 -12.08 -15.97
N ALA A 20 -1.95 -12.06 -17.23
CA ALA A 20 -2.68 -11.33 -18.27
C ALA A 20 -4.15 -11.75 -18.40
N GLU A 21 -4.45 -13.05 -18.40
CA GLU A 21 -5.81 -13.57 -18.49
C GLU A 21 -6.62 -13.28 -17.22
N ARG A 22 -6.04 -13.51 -16.05
CA ARG A 22 -6.71 -13.28 -14.76
C ARG A 22 -6.97 -11.81 -14.51
N ARG A 23 -6.03 -10.94 -14.92
CA ARG A 23 -6.23 -9.49 -14.92
C ARG A 23 -7.37 -9.09 -15.83
N ALA A 24 -7.43 -9.60 -17.06
CA ALA A 24 -8.54 -9.33 -17.99
C ALA A 24 -9.89 -9.77 -17.40
N ARG A 25 -9.95 -10.89 -16.69
CA ARG A 25 -11.15 -11.34 -15.96
C ARG A 25 -11.53 -10.41 -14.82
N LEU A 26 -10.53 -9.88 -14.08
CA LEU A 26 -10.76 -8.89 -13.02
C LEU A 26 -11.36 -7.59 -13.59
N GLU A 27 -10.78 -7.09 -14.69
CA GLU A 27 -11.19 -5.84 -15.36
C GLU A 27 -12.58 -5.97 -16.02
N ALA A 28 -12.87 -7.12 -16.65
CA ALA A 28 -14.15 -7.39 -17.29
C ALA A 28 -15.29 -7.75 -16.33
N GLY A 29 -14.98 -8.12 -15.10
CA GLY A 29 -15.96 -8.50 -14.10
C GLY A 29 -16.87 -7.32 -13.71
N PRO A 30 -18.22 -7.47 -13.76
CA PRO A 30 -19.13 -6.39 -13.37
C PRO A 30 -18.94 -6.05 -11.90
N PRO A 31 -18.96 -4.76 -11.53
CA PRO A 31 -18.90 -4.38 -10.13
C PRO A 31 -20.16 -4.87 -9.38
N PRO A 32 -20.05 -5.20 -8.09
CA PRO A 32 -21.24 -5.31 -7.26
C PRO A 32 -22.03 -3.99 -7.29
N PRO A 33 -23.38 -4.00 -7.21
CA PRO A 33 -24.21 -2.79 -7.33
C PRO A 33 -23.82 -1.65 -6.36
N TRP A 34 -23.25 -2.00 -5.20
CA TRP A 34 -22.77 -1.04 -4.21
C TRP A 34 -21.33 -0.55 -4.45
N ARG A 35 -20.70 -0.96 -5.54
CA ARG A 35 -19.35 -0.60 -5.96
C ARG A 35 -19.30 -0.15 -7.42
N ASP A 36 -20.42 0.24 -7.97
CA ASP A 36 -20.55 0.79 -9.31
C ASP A 36 -20.39 2.31 -9.24
N PHE A 37 -19.19 2.79 -9.53
CA PHE A 37 -18.82 4.19 -9.46
C PHE A 37 -18.61 4.76 -10.86
N GLU A 38 -19.00 6.04 -11.06
CA GLU A 38 -19.05 6.70 -12.37
C GLU A 38 -17.86 7.66 -12.62
N GLY A 39 -16.72 7.44 -12.00
CA GLY A 39 -15.54 8.28 -12.23
C GLY A 39 -15.08 8.28 -13.68
N ILE A 40 -14.73 9.44 -14.20
CA ILE A 40 -14.28 9.62 -15.59
C ILE A 40 -12.76 9.74 -15.60
N PRO A 41 -12.02 8.81 -16.24
CA PRO A 41 -10.57 8.87 -16.35
C PRO A 41 -10.08 10.14 -17.04
N ASP A 42 -8.97 10.70 -16.56
CA ASP A 42 -8.25 11.74 -17.28
C ASP A 42 -7.44 11.12 -18.42
N PRO A 43 -7.75 11.43 -19.69
CA PRO A 43 -7.02 10.87 -20.82
C PRO A 43 -5.56 11.34 -20.90
N GLY A 44 -5.18 12.36 -20.14
CA GLY A 44 -3.81 12.87 -20.06
C GLY A 44 -2.99 12.25 -18.94
N TYR A 45 -3.54 11.33 -18.13
CA TYR A 45 -2.84 10.65 -17.06
C TYR A 45 -2.86 9.14 -17.26
N THR A 46 -1.70 8.53 -17.23
CA THR A 46 -1.55 7.07 -17.29
C THR A 46 -0.88 6.58 -16.00
N PRO A 47 -1.55 5.73 -15.20
CA PRO A 47 -0.93 5.19 -14.01
C PRO A 47 0.29 4.33 -14.35
N PRO A 48 1.31 4.29 -13.49
CA PRO A 48 2.50 3.47 -13.71
C PRO A 48 2.16 2.01 -14.03
N GLY A 49 2.83 1.47 -15.04
CA GLY A 49 2.70 0.09 -15.47
C GLY A 49 3.57 -0.88 -14.67
N CYS A 50 3.79 -2.08 -15.25
CA CYS A 50 4.64 -3.13 -14.68
C CYS A 50 6.11 -2.95 -15.11
N GLU A 51 6.65 -1.75 -14.95
CA GLU A 51 8.02 -1.39 -15.30
C GLU A 51 8.56 -0.28 -14.39
N GLY A 52 9.88 -0.12 -14.38
CA GLY A 52 10.56 0.90 -13.60
C GLY A 52 10.78 0.55 -12.13
N PRO A 53 11.53 1.43 -11.39
CA PRO A 53 12.02 1.12 -10.04
C PRO A 53 10.92 0.87 -9.00
N ALA A 54 9.77 1.56 -9.09
CA ALA A 54 8.66 1.37 -8.17
C ALA A 54 8.00 -0.02 -8.35
N TRP A 55 7.84 -0.44 -9.62
CA TRP A 55 7.37 -1.78 -9.93
C TRP A 55 8.36 -2.86 -9.49
N GLU A 56 9.65 -2.68 -9.73
CA GLU A 56 10.67 -3.64 -9.30
C GLU A 56 10.65 -3.84 -7.78
N ARG A 57 10.46 -2.77 -6.99
CA ARG A 57 10.28 -2.87 -5.53
C ARG A 57 9.06 -3.70 -5.17
N THR A 58 7.93 -3.47 -5.84
CA THR A 58 6.69 -4.24 -5.64
C THR A 58 6.89 -5.70 -6.01
N TRP A 59 7.46 -5.96 -7.17
CA TRP A 59 7.74 -7.31 -7.66
C TRP A 59 8.62 -8.09 -6.69
N ARG A 60 9.79 -7.54 -6.31
CA ARG A 60 10.73 -8.18 -5.37
C ARG A 60 10.09 -8.46 -4.00
N ARG A 61 9.19 -7.62 -3.53
CA ARG A 61 8.47 -7.86 -2.28
C ARG A 61 7.43 -8.98 -2.44
N GLY A 62 6.72 -9.02 -3.54
CA GLY A 62 5.66 -9.99 -3.83
C GLY A 62 6.18 -11.36 -4.28
N GLU A 63 7.30 -11.38 -5.01
CA GLU A 63 7.95 -12.59 -5.48
C GLU A 63 8.31 -13.53 -4.31
N GLY A 64 8.06 -14.82 -4.50
CA GLY A 64 8.31 -15.82 -3.45
C GLY A 64 7.32 -15.80 -2.28
N TYR A 65 6.23 -15.03 -2.35
CA TYR A 65 5.11 -15.21 -1.43
C TYR A 65 4.35 -16.50 -1.80
N VAL A 66 4.13 -17.34 -0.81
CA VAL A 66 3.48 -18.65 -1.00
C VAL A 66 2.13 -18.64 -0.29
N PRO A 67 1.03 -18.28 -0.99
CA PRO A 67 -0.30 -18.29 -0.40
C PRO A 67 -0.80 -19.72 -0.22
N ASP A 68 -1.45 -19.98 0.90
CA ASP A 68 -2.24 -21.22 1.09
C ASP A 68 -3.64 -21.10 0.46
N GLU A 69 -4.41 -22.17 0.54
CA GLU A 69 -5.75 -22.22 -0.08
C GLU A 69 -6.73 -21.23 0.59
N LEU A 70 -6.68 -21.12 1.93
CA LEU A 70 -7.54 -20.20 2.67
C LEU A 70 -7.20 -18.74 2.32
N GLU A 71 -5.92 -18.40 2.25
CA GLU A 71 -5.47 -17.07 1.84
C GLU A 71 -5.99 -16.71 0.44
N LYS A 72 -5.89 -17.66 -0.52
CA LYS A 72 -6.44 -17.49 -1.87
C LYS A 72 -7.95 -17.27 -1.85
N ASP A 73 -8.71 -18.10 -1.12
CA ASP A 73 -10.15 -17.97 -1.02
C ASP A 73 -10.57 -16.60 -0.47
N VAL A 74 -9.92 -16.16 0.60
CA VAL A 74 -10.24 -14.88 1.26
C VAL A 74 -9.85 -13.68 0.39
N VAL A 75 -8.67 -13.70 -0.22
CA VAL A 75 -8.23 -12.65 -1.14
C VAL A 75 -9.18 -12.54 -2.33
N ASN A 76 -9.52 -13.67 -2.96
CA ASN A 76 -10.43 -13.68 -4.11
C ASN A 76 -11.84 -13.21 -3.72
N THR A 77 -12.29 -13.53 -2.51
CA THR A 77 -13.55 -12.99 -1.97
C THR A 77 -13.49 -11.45 -1.90
N ALA A 78 -12.39 -10.89 -1.39
CA ALA A 78 -12.22 -9.43 -1.32
C ALA A 78 -12.19 -8.79 -2.72
N LEU A 79 -11.51 -9.41 -3.69
CA LEU A 79 -11.44 -8.96 -5.08
C LEU A 79 -12.82 -8.93 -5.75
N HIS A 80 -13.59 -10.01 -5.68
CA HIS A 80 -14.92 -10.10 -6.29
C HIS A 80 -15.94 -9.16 -5.64
N LEU A 81 -15.90 -9.01 -4.32
CA LEU A 81 -16.78 -8.11 -3.59
C LEU A 81 -16.34 -6.65 -3.63
N ARG A 82 -15.15 -6.36 -4.15
CA ARG A 82 -14.50 -5.04 -4.11
C ARG A 82 -14.52 -4.44 -2.71
N ARG A 83 -14.21 -5.26 -1.71
CA ARG A 83 -14.15 -4.86 -0.29
C ARG A 83 -12.71 -4.75 0.19
N PRO A 84 -12.42 -3.84 1.14
CA PRO A 84 -11.14 -3.82 1.81
C PRO A 84 -10.82 -5.17 2.46
N LEU A 85 -9.56 -5.60 2.36
CA LEU A 85 -9.02 -6.80 2.98
C LEU A 85 -8.26 -6.40 4.24
N LEU A 86 -8.78 -6.75 5.42
CA LEU A 86 -8.09 -6.57 6.69
C LEU A 86 -7.30 -7.84 7.04
N ILE A 87 -6.00 -7.71 7.09
CA ILE A 87 -5.07 -8.79 7.41
C ILE A 87 -4.55 -8.60 8.83
N THR A 88 -4.79 -9.57 9.69
CA THR A 88 -4.28 -9.60 11.05
C THR A 88 -3.27 -10.73 11.22
N GLY A 89 -2.42 -10.65 12.23
CA GLY A 89 -1.43 -11.69 12.54
C GLY A 89 -0.19 -11.11 13.20
N LYS A 90 0.70 -11.97 13.68
CA LYS A 90 1.94 -11.55 14.34
C LYS A 90 2.86 -10.74 13.41
N PRO A 91 3.77 -9.91 13.94
CA PRO A 91 4.80 -9.27 13.13
C PRO A 91 5.61 -10.30 12.33
N GLY A 92 6.00 -9.94 11.09
CA GLY A 92 6.86 -10.80 10.26
C GLY A 92 6.19 -11.99 9.56
N VAL A 93 4.88 -12.22 9.71
CA VAL A 93 4.16 -13.32 9.01
C VAL A 93 3.88 -13.06 7.53
N GLY A 94 4.22 -11.87 7.00
CA GLY A 94 4.06 -11.55 5.58
C GLY A 94 2.83 -10.74 5.21
N LYS A 95 2.15 -10.08 6.17
CA LYS A 95 0.94 -9.28 5.93
C LYS A 95 1.10 -8.25 4.81
N SER A 96 2.10 -7.38 4.91
CA SER A 96 2.36 -6.33 3.90
C SER A 96 2.89 -6.91 2.59
N THR A 97 3.56 -8.07 2.64
CA THR A 97 4.05 -8.80 1.47
C THR A 97 2.89 -9.30 0.59
N LEU A 98 1.77 -9.71 1.19
CA LEU A 98 0.60 -10.17 0.46
C LEU A 98 0.03 -9.09 -0.48
N ALA A 99 0.04 -7.81 -0.08
CA ALA A 99 -0.36 -6.71 -0.98
C ALA A 99 0.52 -6.65 -2.24
N SER A 100 1.84 -6.77 -2.06
CA SER A 100 2.78 -6.81 -3.17
C SER A 100 2.62 -8.07 -4.03
N SER A 101 2.31 -9.21 -3.41
CA SER A 101 2.01 -10.46 -4.13
C SER A 101 0.75 -10.33 -4.99
N ILE A 102 -0.33 -9.70 -4.48
CA ILE A 102 -1.55 -9.46 -5.26
C ILE A 102 -1.25 -8.56 -6.46
N ALA A 103 -0.50 -7.48 -6.26
CA ALA A 103 -0.13 -6.57 -7.34
C ALA A 103 0.73 -7.26 -8.40
N ALA A 104 1.71 -8.06 -7.98
CA ALA A 104 2.60 -8.81 -8.87
C ALA A 104 1.84 -9.88 -9.65
N ASP A 105 1.03 -10.70 -8.96
CA ASP A 105 0.29 -11.81 -9.56
C ASP A 105 -0.76 -11.35 -10.59
N LEU A 106 -1.36 -10.18 -10.38
CA LEU A 106 -2.36 -9.61 -11.29
C LEU A 106 -1.81 -8.52 -12.23
N GLY A 107 -0.51 -8.18 -12.15
CA GLY A 107 0.11 -7.17 -13.00
C GLY A 107 -0.54 -5.79 -12.90
N LEU A 108 -0.81 -5.32 -11.68
CA LEU A 108 -1.57 -4.08 -11.43
C LEU A 108 -0.70 -2.83 -11.27
N GLY A 109 0.61 -2.96 -11.52
CA GLY A 109 1.57 -1.87 -11.31
C GLY A 109 2.02 -1.74 -9.85
N PRO A 110 2.76 -0.68 -9.51
CA PRO A 110 3.32 -0.47 -8.19
C PRO A 110 2.24 -0.37 -7.10
N VAL A 111 2.52 -0.95 -5.93
CA VAL A 111 1.68 -0.78 -4.74
C VAL A 111 1.84 0.64 -4.20
N LEU A 112 0.72 1.33 -4.00
CA LEU A 112 0.66 2.57 -3.24
C LEU A 112 0.76 2.23 -1.75
N HIS A 113 1.74 2.79 -1.05
CA HIS A 113 2.04 2.45 0.33
C HIS A 113 1.72 3.62 1.25
N TRP A 114 0.80 3.41 2.18
CA TRP A 114 0.44 4.36 3.21
C TRP A 114 0.81 3.81 4.60
N PRO A 115 2.00 4.14 5.12
CA PRO A 115 2.40 3.78 6.47
C PRO A 115 1.60 4.60 7.48
N VAL A 116 0.96 3.92 8.42
CA VAL A 116 0.14 4.55 9.44
C VAL A 116 0.93 4.70 10.75
N THR A 117 0.80 5.87 11.36
CA THR A 117 1.37 6.20 12.66
C THR A 117 0.29 6.76 13.58
N SER A 118 0.58 6.96 14.85
CA SER A 118 -0.36 7.55 15.80
C SER A 118 -0.80 8.99 15.48
N ARG A 119 -0.13 9.65 14.55
CA ARG A 119 -0.46 11.03 14.11
C ARG A 119 -1.13 11.06 12.75
N THR A 120 -1.27 9.92 12.09
CA THR A 120 -1.86 9.82 10.76
C THR A 120 -3.34 10.11 10.82
N VAL A 121 -3.80 11.05 9.99
CA VAL A 121 -5.22 11.37 9.79
C VAL A 121 -5.65 11.04 8.37
N LEU A 122 -6.96 10.88 8.13
CA LEU A 122 -7.50 10.54 6.80
C LEU A 122 -6.98 11.45 5.69
N ARG A 123 -6.86 12.75 5.97
CA ARG A 123 -6.40 13.74 5.00
C ARG A 123 -5.02 13.41 4.44
N ASP A 124 -4.09 12.91 5.25
CA ASP A 124 -2.72 12.58 4.82
C ASP A 124 -2.72 11.50 3.73
N GLY A 125 -3.65 10.54 3.82
CA GLY A 125 -3.85 9.53 2.78
C GLY A 125 -4.51 10.08 1.52
N LEU A 126 -5.36 11.11 1.63
CA LEU A 126 -6.12 11.66 0.51
C LEU A 126 -5.31 12.67 -0.30
N TYR A 127 -4.78 13.71 0.34
CA TYR A 127 -3.97 14.74 -0.33
C TYR A 127 -3.16 15.56 0.66
N LEU A 128 -2.07 16.11 0.18
CA LEU A 128 -1.21 17.04 0.88
C LEU A 128 -1.38 18.43 0.30
N TYR A 129 -1.44 19.45 1.17
CA TYR A 129 -1.48 20.84 0.79
C TYR A 129 -0.41 21.63 1.55
N ASP A 130 0.59 22.14 0.82
CA ASP A 130 1.63 23.01 1.37
C ASP A 130 1.16 24.46 1.43
N ALA A 131 0.36 24.78 2.47
CA ALA A 131 -0.13 26.11 2.69
C ALA A 131 1.00 27.10 3.06
N ILE A 132 2.05 26.63 3.72
CA ILE A 132 3.18 27.45 4.15
C ILE A 132 4.03 27.86 2.95
N GLY A 133 4.39 26.91 2.10
CA GLY A 133 5.12 27.20 0.85
C GLY A 133 4.38 28.17 -0.03
N ARG A 134 3.06 28.03 -0.16
CA ARG A 134 2.23 28.97 -0.91
C ARG A 134 2.25 30.40 -0.33
N LEU A 135 2.15 30.55 0.99
CA LEU A 135 2.22 31.85 1.65
C LEU A 135 3.61 32.50 1.48
N GLN A 136 4.67 31.72 1.57
CA GLN A 136 6.04 32.21 1.38
C GLN A 136 6.27 32.71 -0.05
N GLU A 137 5.80 31.96 -1.07
CA GLU A 137 5.95 32.38 -2.47
C GLU A 137 5.16 33.66 -2.75
N ALA A 138 3.91 33.74 -2.28
CA ALA A 138 3.09 34.95 -2.41
C ALA A 138 3.76 36.16 -1.74
N GLY A 139 4.41 35.98 -0.59
CA GLY A 139 5.19 37.04 0.07
C GLY A 139 6.43 37.47 -0.72
N LEU A 140 7.14 36.53 -1.33
CA LEU A 140 8.30 36.81 -2.18
C LEU A 140 7.91 37.52 -3.49
N GLU A 141 6.78 37.17 -4.10
CA GLU A 141 6.24 37.83 -5.28
C GLU A 141 5.86 39.30 -4.99
N GLN A 142 5.28 39.54 -3.82
CA GLN A 142 4.97 40.93 -3.38
C GLN A 142 6.23 41.77 -3.18
N LEU A 143 7.32 41.18 -2.67
CA LEU A 143 8.61 41.85 -2.52
C LEU A 143 9.35 42.12 -3.84
N ARG A 144 9.07 41.32 -4.86
CA ARG A 144 9.70 41.44 -6.20
C ARG A 144 8.97 42.41 -7.12
N ALA A 145 7.73 42.80 -6.80
CA ALA A 145 6.97 43.78 -7.59
C ALA A 145 7.49 45.21 -7.34
N PRO A 146 8.13 45.90 -8.29
CA PRO A 146 8.62 47.27 -8.08
C PRO A 146 7.44 48.22 -7.95
N GLY A 147 7.24 48.87 -6.77
CA GLY A 147 6.28 49.92 -6.56
C GLY A 147 4.99 49.56 -5.81
N ALA A 148 4.97 48.49 -5.02
CA ALA A 148 3.81 48.11 -4.23
C ALA A 148 3.65 48.98 -2.97
N GLU A 149 2.50 49.63 -2.81
CA GLU A 149 2.02 50.26 -1.58
C GLU A 149 1.77 49.23 -0.46
N PRO A 150 1.78 49.64 0.84
CA PRO A 150 1.80 48.70 1.97
C PRO A 150 0.52 47.86 2.13
N PRO A 151 0.61 46.70 2.81
CA PRO A 151 -0.25 45.51 2.62
C PRO A 151 -1.69 45.58 3.16
N ALA A 152 -2.13 46.67 3.77
CA ALA A 152 -3.45 46.72 4.42
C ALA A 152 -4.67 46.83 3.48
N ALA A 153 -4.49 47.24 2.23
CA ALA A 153 -5.61 47.48 1.28
C ALA A 153 -5.83 46.31 0.26
N ARG A 154 -4.88 45.39 0.11
CA ARG A 154 -4.90 44.35 -0.94
C ARG A 154 -5.30 42.94 -0.50
N ALA A 155 -5.56 42.73 0.77
CA ALA A 155 -5.97 41.41 1.26
C ALA A 155 -7.30 40.89 0.66
N ALA A 156 -8.12 41.78 0.09
CA ALA A 156 -9.38 41.41 -0.54
C ALA A 156 -9.25 41.12 -2.05
N GLU A 157 -8.21 41.66 -2.72
CA GLU A 157 -8.02 41.49 -4.18
C GLU A 157 -6.99 40.38 -4.55
N ALA A 158 -6.14 40.00 -3.61
CA ALA A 158 -5.15 38.92 -3.82
C ALA A 158 -5.76 37.52 -3.99
N SER A 159 -7.07 37.39 -3.82
CA SER A 159 -7.80 36.13 -4.09
C SER A 159 -8.10 35.90 -5.58
N ALA A 160 -7.93 36.93 -6.42
CA ALA A 160 -8.46 36.94 -7.80
C ALA A 160 -7.39 36.96 -8.91
N SER A 161 -6.12 37.18 -8.65
CA SER A 161 -5.14 37.38 -9.70
C SER A 161 -3.82 36.67 -9.47
N THR A 162 -3.76 35.41 -9.79
CA THR A 162 -2.52 34.74 -10.22
C THR A 162 -2.84 33.61 -11.18
N VAL A 163 -3.27 33.97 -12.38
CA VAL A 163 -3.08 33.11 -13.55
C VAL A 163 -1.68 33.44 -14.05
N SER A 164 -0.70 32.66 -13.67
CA SER A 164 0.60 32.70 -14.29
C SER A 164 0.48 32.32 -15.75
N SER A 165 1.14 33.05 -16.63
CA SER A 165 1.09 32.97 -18.10
C SER A 165 1.62 31.66 -18.70
N GLU A 166 1.81 30.61 -17.91
CA GLU A 166 2.07 29.23 -18.32
C GLU A 166 1.19 28.28 -17.47
N GLY A 167 -0.06 28.12 -17.89
CA GLY A 167 -0.79 26.86 -17.84
C GLY A 167 -1.39 26.39 -16.53
N GLY A 168 -1.85 27.21 -15.59
CA GLY A 168 -2.66 26.70 -14.48
C GLY A 168 -2.66 27.57 -13.21
N PRO A 169 -3.64 27.41 -12.28
CA PRO A 169 -3.66 28.18 -11.04
C PRO A 169 -2.46 27.81 -10.16
N SER A 170 -1.83 28.81 -9.56
CA SER A 170 -0.62 28.66 -8.72
C SER A 170 -0.78 27.63 -7.59
N ILE A 171 -2.01 27.36 -7.13
CA ILE A 171 -2.32 26.40 -6.10
C ILE A 171 -1.93 24.95 -6.47
N ALA A 172 -1.91 24.63 -7.78
CA ALA A 172 -1.60 23.28 -8.28
C ALA A 172 -0.24 22.76 -7.79
N ARG A 173 0.77 23.65 -7.68
CA ARG A 173 2.13 23.30 -7.25
C ARG A 173 2.22 22.87 -5.78
N TYR A 174 1.25 23.28 -4.98
CA TYR A 174 1.19 23.04 -3.53
C TYR A 174 0.23 21.92 -3.15
N LEU A 175 -0.40 21.29 -4.14
CA LEU A 175 -1.32 20.18 -3.96
C LEU A 175 -0.76 18.92 -4.61
N ARG A 176 -0.78 17.84 -3.83
CA ARG A 176 -0.43 16.50 -4.29
C ARG A 176 -1.40 15.49 -3.68
N LEU A 177 -1.86 14.53 -4.47
CA LEU A 177 -2.62 13.40 -3.92
C LEU A 177 -1.72 12.54 -3.03
N GLY A 178 -2.27 12.07 -1.92
CA GLY A 178 -1.66 11.02 -1.12
C GLY A 178 -1.94 9.62 -1.68
N PRO A 179 -1.45 8.55 -1.03
CA PRO A 179 -1.61 7.17 -1.50
C PRO A 179 -3.07 6.76 -1.73
N LEU A 180 -3.96 7.05 -0.78
CA LEU A 180 -5.39 6.76 -0.91
C LEU A 180 -6.04 7.61 -1.99
N GLY A 181 -5.70 8.91 -2.04
CA GLY A 181 -6.23 9.81 -3.08
C GLY A 181 -5.83 9.38 -4.49
N THR A 182 -4.57 8.94 -4.67
CA THR A 182 -4.07 8.40 -5.93
C THR A 182 -4.74 7.07 -6.29
N ALA A 183 -4.98 6.19 -5.30
CA ALA A 183 -5.70 4.94 -5.51
C ALA A 183 -7.15 5.13 -5.96
N LEU A 184 -7.80 6.23 -5.51
CA LEU A 184 -9.18 6.59 -5.85
C LEU A 184 -9.32 7.38 -7.15
N LEU A 185 -8.24 7.62 -7.89
CA LEU A 185 -8.35 8.21 -9.21
C LEU A 185 -9.19 7.31 -10.13
N PRO A 186 -10.03 7.90 -11.00
CA PRO A 186 -10.80 7.13 -11.97
C PRO A 186 -9.86 6.47 -12.97
N GLN A 187 -9.85 5.14 -12.99
CA GLN A 187 -8.99 4.33 -13.86
C GLN A 187 -9.76 3.10 -14.34
N ASP A 188 -9.31 2.51 -15.45
CA ASP A 188 -9.94 1.31 -16.04
C ASP A 188 -9.54 0.02 -15.32
N ARG A 189 -8.52 0.08 -14.45
CA ARG A 189 -8.07 -1.03 -13.61
C ARG A 189 -7.84 -0.57 -12.17
N PRO A 190 -8.04 -1.46 -11.17
CA PRO A 190 -7.80 -1.08 -9.78
C PRO A 190 -6.29 -0.90 -9.50
N ARG A 191 -5.97 0.03 -8.62
CA ARG A 191 -4.65 0.13 -7.97
C ARG A 191 -4.67 -0.67 -6.68
N VAL A 192 -3.52 -1.21 -6.30
CA VAL A 192 -3.36 -1.82 -4.98
C VAL A 192 -2.87 -0.77 -4.00
N LEU A 193 -3.61 -0.58 -2.91
CA LEU A 193 -3.27 0.31 -1.80
C LEU A 193 -2.98 -0.54 -0.56
N LEU A 194 -1.79 -0.39 0.00
CA LEU A 194 -1.42 -0.95 1.29
C LEU A 194 -1.51 0.14 2.37
N VAL A 195 -2.46 -0.01 3.28
CA VAL A 195 -2.56 0.78 4.52
C VAL A 195 -1.91 -0.04 5.62
N ASP A 196 -0.68 0.30 5.96
CA ASP A 196 0.17 -0.53 6.80
C ASP A 196 0.09 -0.13 8.26
N GLU A 197 -0.14 -1.10 9.15
CA GLU A 197 -0.24 -0.95 10.61
C GLU A 197 -1.40 -0.01 11.06
N ILE A 198 -2.61 -0.24 10.51
CA ILE A 198 -3.78 0.62 10.81
C ILE A 198 -4.16 0.66 12.30
N ASP A 199 -3.80 -0.36 13.08
CA ASP A 199 -4.00 -0.42 14.52
C ASP A 199 -3.15 0.61 15.31
N LYS A 200 -2.11 1.18 14.69
CA LYS A 200 -1.34 2.28 15.27
C LYS A 200 -2.00 3.66 15.14
N SER A 201 -3.03 3.79 14.28
CA SER A 201 -3.72 5.06 14.06
C SER A 201 -4.48 5.54 15.30
N ASP A 202 -4.97 6.79 15.24
CA ASP A 202 -6.01 7.23 16.17
C ASP A 202 -7.29 6.38 15.99
N ILE A 203 -8.13 6.34 17.02
CA ILE A 203 -9.37 5.55 17.08
C ILE A 203 -10.37 5.95 15.98
N ASP A 204 -10.30 7.18 15.51
CA ASP A 204 -11.24 7.74 14.54
C ASP A 204 -10.92 7.35 13.10
N LEU A 205 -9.66 7.10 12.75
CA LEU A 205 -9.24 6.83 11.36
C LEU A 205 -10.00 5.67 10.71
N PRO A 206 -10.21 4.49 11.36
CA PRO A 206 -11.01 3.42 10.76
C PRO A 206 -12.45 3.84 10.44
N GLY A 207 -13.05 4.69 11.29
CA GLY A 207 -14.37 5.27 11.08
C GLY A 207 -14.43 6.23 9.90
N ASP A 208 -13.45 7.12 9.81
CA ASP A 208 -13.32 8.12 8.74
C ASP A 208 -13.12 7.48 7.36
N LEU A 209 -12.33 6.39 7.30
CA LEU A 209 -12.12 5.61 6.08
C LEU A 209 -13.42 5.02 5.52
N LEU A 210 -14.40 4.71 6.37
CA LEU A 210 -15.65 4.10 5.92
C LEU A 210 -16.41 4.99 4.94
N THR A 211 -16.47 6.29 5.20
CA THR A 211 -17.16 7.24 4.31
C THR A 211 -16.50 7.26 2.93
N VAL A 212 -15.18 7.37 2.89
CA VAL A 212 -14.42 7.38 1.63
C VAL A 212 -14.56 6.05 0.88
N PHE A 213 -14.57 4.94 1.61
CA PHE A 213 -14.74 3.61 0.99
C PHE A 213 -16.17 3.38 0.49
N GLU A 214 -17.20 3.94 1.14
CA GLU A 214 -18.58 3.84 0.68
C GLU A 214 -18.84 4.72 -0.53
N ASP A 215 -18.36 5.95 -0.49
CA ASP A 215 -18.56 6.92 -1.57
C ASP A 215 -17.64 6.67 -2.77
N GLY A 216 -16.54 5.93 -2.59
CA GLY A 216 -15.52 5.70 -3.61
C GLY A 216 -14.83 6.98 -4.09
N GLY A 217 -14.83 8.04 -3.27
CA GLY A 217 -14.30 9.34 -3.66
C GLY A 217 -14.27 10.36 -2.53
N PHE A 218 -13.79 11.55 -2.84
CA PHE A 218 -13.68 12.67 -1.90
C PHE A 218 -13.62 14.01 -2.63
N VAL A 219 -13.68 15.09 -1.87
CA VAL A 219 -13.56 16.47 -2.37
C VAL A 219 -12.30 17.11 -1.80
N ILE A 220 -11.56 17.84 -2.64
CA ILE A 220 -10.44 18.71 -2.26
C ILE A 220 -11.03 20.14 -2.10
N PRO A 221 -11.25 20.61 -0.85
CA PRO A 221 -11.95 21.87 -0.61
C PRO A 221 -11.25 23.08 -1.23
N GLU A 222 -9.91 23.04 -1.29
CA GLU A 222 -9.08 24.08 -1.86
C GLU A 222 -9.35 24.26 -3.37
N LEU A 223 -9.57 23.17 -4.11
CA LEU A 223 -9.92 23.20 -5.53
C LEU A 223 -11.40 23.47 -5.75
N ALA A 224 -12.27 22.94 -4.90
CA ALA A 224 -13.71 23.17 -5.00
C ALA A 224 -14.09 24.65 -4.87
N ARG A 225 -13.30 25.45 -4.13
CA ARG A 225 -13.49 26.91 -4.03
C ARG A 225 -13.14 27.64 -5.31
N LEU A 226 -12.28 27.08 -6.15
CA LEU A 226 -11.79 27.68 -7.38
C LEU A 226 -12.58 27.26 -8.64
N VAL A 227 -13.67 26.53 -8.49
CA VAL A 227 -14.43 25.95 -9.63
C VAL A 227 -14.85 27.00 -10.66
N LYS A 228 -15.14 28.24 -10.24
CA LYS A 228 -15.55 29.31 -11.16
C LYS A 228 -14.40 29.87 -11.99
N GLU A 229 -13.19 29.92 -11.40
CA GLU A 229 -11.99 30.45 -12.04
C GLU A 229 -11.21 29.36 -12.78
N ALA A 230 -11.15 28.19 -12.18
CA ALA A 230 -10.40 27.04 -12.70
C ALA A 230 -11.18 25.73 -12.43
N PRO A 231 -12.13 25.36 -13.30
CA PRO A 231 -12.95 24.17 -13.11
C PRO A 231 -12.15 22.87 -13.14
N THR A 232 -10.97 22.89 -13.72
CA THR A 232 -10.06 21.74 -13.79
C THR A 232 -8.63 22.18 -13.44
N VAL A 233 -7.98 21.47 -12.53
CA VAL A 233 -6.63 21.76 -12.06
C VAL A 233 -5.79 20.48 -12.13
N ALA A 234 -4.59 20.58 -12.70
CA ALA A 234 -3.63 19.49 -12.73
C ALA A 234 -2.79 19.48 -11.45
N ILE A 235 -2.78 18.37 -10.72
CA ILE A 235 -2.02 18.20 -9.47
C ILE A 235 -1.18 16.92 -9.51
N GLY A 236 -0.10 16.85 -8.71
CA GLY A 236 0.73 15.67 -8.60
C GLY A 236 0.01 14.51 -7.92
N THR A 237 0.49 13.30 -8.16
CA THR A 237 0.01 12.06 -7.55
C THR A 237 1.06 11.48 -6.58
N ASP A 238 0.72 10.42 -5.85
CA ASP A 238 1.67 9.69 -5.01
C ASP A 238 2.59 8.74 -5.81
N ASP A 239 2.36 8.62 -7.10
CA ASP A 239 3.26 7.86 -7.98
C ASP A 239 4.62 8.57 -8.12
N ASP A 240 5.69 7.78 -8.31
CA ASP A 240 7.05 8.28 -8.54
C ASP A 240 7.22 8.86 -9.98
N THR A 241 6.21 9.56 -10.49
CA THR A 241 6.21 10.18 -11.82
C THR A 241 6.05 11.69 -11.70
N GLU A 242 6.57 12.43 -12.69
CA GLU A 242 6.34 13.86 -12.81
C GLU A 242 4.96 14.18 -13.43
N GLU A 243 4.20 13.15 -13.81
CA GLU A 243 2.91 13.32 -14.46
C GLU A 243 1.87 13.84 -13.47
N ALA A 244 1.17 14.90 -13.87
CA ALA A 244 0.07 15.47 -13.13
C ALA A 244 -1.27 14.96 -13.67
N VAL A 245 -2.23 14.75 -12.76
CA VAL A 245 -3.60 14.37 -13.10
C VAL A 245 -4.54 15.57 -13.01
N ARG A 246 -5.46 15.69 -13.94
CA ARG A 246 -6.46 16.76 -13.95
C ARG A 246 -7.65 16.39 -13.06
N ILE A 247 -7.86 17.19 -12.03
CA ILE A 247 -9.00 17.08 -11.12
C ILE A 247 -10.06 18.10 -11.51
N SER A 248 -11.25 17.61 -11.86
CA SER A 248 -12.38 18.45 -12.22
C SER A 248 -13.22 18.79 -11.00
N GLN A 249 -13.57 20.08 -10.85
CA GLN A 249 -14.44 20.61 -9.77
C GLN A 249 -13.93 20.29 -8.36
N GLY A 250 -12.63 20.01 -8.22
CA GLY A 250 -12.05 19.58 -6.94
C GLY A 250 -12.53 18.23 -6.44
N ARG A 251 -13.11 17.36 -7.30
CA ARG A 251 -13.66 16.08 -6.93
C ARG A 251 -12.82 14.93 -7.50
N VAL A 252 -12.49 13.98 -6.66
CA VAL A 252 -11.93 12.68 -7.03
C VAL A 252 -13.01 11.62 -6.82
N GLN A 253 -13.28 10.82 -7.84
CA GLN A 253 -14.26 9.74 -7.81
C GLN A 253 -13.71 8.56 -8.58
N CYS A 254 -13.56 7.41 -7.95
CA CYS A 254 -13.06 6.23 -8.66
C CYS A 254 -14.08 5.70 -9.67
N ARG A 255 -13.57 5.00 -10.68
CA ARG A 255 -14.37 4.17 -11.59
C ARG A 255 -14.26 2.71 -11.18
N TYR A 256 -13.05 2.28 -10.87
CA TYR A 256 -12.78 0.98 -10.30
C TYR A 256 -12.33 1.17 -8.84
N PHE A 257 -13.03 0.53 -7.90
CA PHE A 257 -12.62 0.63 -6.50
C PHE A 257 -11.25 -0.01 -6.28
N PRO A 258 -10.30 0.66 -5.61
CA PRO A 258 -8.97 0.11 -5.40
C PRO A 258 -8.99 -1.18 -4.58
N ILE A 259 -7.99 -2.02 -4.78
CA ILE A 259 -7.73 -3.18 -3.91
C ILE A 259 -7.03 -2.66 -2.66
N VAL A 260 -7.83 -2.45 -1.60
CA VAL A 260 -7.33 -1.90 -0.33
C VAL A 260 -6.95 -3.06 0.57
N VAL A 261 -5.68 -3.13 0.92
CA VAL A 261 -5.12 -4.08 1.90
C VAL A 261 -4.76 -3.30 3.16
N LEU A 262 -5.36 -3.68 4.28
CA LEU A 262 -5.12 -3.09 5.59
C LEU A 262 -4.39 -4.11 6.44
N THR A 263 -3.28 -3.75 7.08
CA THR A 263 -2.56 -4.66 7.98
C THR A 263 -2.69 -4.23 9.43
N SER A 264 -2.72 -5.20 10.34
CA SER A 264 -2.78 -4.97 11.78
C SER A 264 -2.01 -6.07 12.52
N ASN A 265 -1.32 -5.69 13.58
CA ASN A 265 -0.67 -6.62 14.52
C ASN A 265 -1.63 -7.06 15.65
N GLY A 266 -2.83 -6.52 15.69
CA GLY A 266 -3.81 -6.81 16.74
C GLY A 266 -3.57 -6.04 18.04
N GLU A 267 -2.83 -4.92 17.97
CA GLU A 267 -2.55 -4.07 19.14
C GLU A 267 -3.82 -3.34 19.63
N ARG A 268 -4.82 -3.24 18.77
CA ARG A 268 -6.11 -2.58 19.06
C ARG A 268 -7.28 -3.26 18.36
N ASP A 269 -8.44 -3.25 19.02
CA ASP A 269 -9.71 -3.66 18.42
C ASP A 269 -10.30 -2.58 17.51
N PHE A 270 -10.93 -3.01 16.43
CA PHE A 270 -11.61 -2.12 15.49
C PHE A 270 -13.12 -2.05 15.75
N PRO A 271 -13.77 -0.90 15.46
CA PRO A 271 -15.20 -0.76 15.58
C PRO A 271 -15.96 -1.81 14.75
N PRO A 272 -17.06 -2.40 15.26
CA PRO A 272 -17.85 -3.39 14.52
C PRO A 272 -18.33 -2.90 13.14
N ALA A 273 -18.60 -1.59 13.03
CA ALA A 273 -18.99 -0.96 11.77
C ALA A 273 -17.89 -1.06 10.70
N PHE A 274 -16.63 -0.95 11.08
CA PHE A 274 -15.47 -1.11 10.21
C PHE A 274 -15.27 -2.59 9.84
N LEU A 275 -15.26 -3.48 10.83
CA LEU A 275 -15.03 -4.91 10.63
C LEU A 275 -16.03 -5.55 9.65
N ARG A 276 -17.32 -5.19 9.73
CA ARG A 276 -18.35 -5.74 8.82
C ARG A 276 -18.20 -5.31 7.36
N ARG A 277 -17.42 -4.26 7.08
CA ARG A 277 -17.16 -3.76 5.73
C ARG A 277 -15.89 -4.31 5.12
N CYS A 278 -15.06 -4.95 5.95
CA CYS A 278 -13.83 -5.61 5.51
C CYS A 278 -14.04 -7.12 5.33
N VAL A 279 -13.37 -7.69 4.36
CA VAL A 279 -13.08 -9.13 4.34
C VAL A 279 -11.89 -9.33 5.28
N ARG A 280 -11.93 -10.33 6.15
CA ARG A 280 -10.92 -10.52 7.19
C ARG A 280 -10.11 -11.78 6.93
N LEU A 281 -8.79 -11.63 7.00
CA LEU A 281 -7.83 -12.72 6.92
C LEU A 281 -6.94 -12.67 8.16
N HIS A 282 -6.83 -13.80 8.84
CA HIS A 282 -5.81 -13.97 9.88
C HIS A 282 -4.67 -14.80 9.30
N LEU A 283 -3.45 -14.28 9.38
CA LEU A 283 -2.24 -15.00 8.99
C LEU A 283 -1.59 -15.58 10.23
N ASP A 284 -1.59 -16.90 10.29
CA ASP A 284 -0.84 -17.64 11.28
C ASP A 284 0.67 -17.70 10.92
N PRO A 285 1.56 -17.90 11.90
CA PRO A 285 2.95 -18.22 11.62
C PRO A 285 3.04 -19.40 10.64
N PRO A 286 3.94 -19.34 9.65
CA PRO A 286 4.06 -20.40 8.66
C PRO A 286 4.52 -21.71 9.32
N ASP A 287 3.92 -22.83 8.92
CA ASP A 287 4.35 -24.16 9.26
C ASP A 287 5.72 -24.51 8.61
N PRO A 288 6.38 -25.62 9.02
CA PRO A 288 7.69 -26.01 8.48
C PRO A 288 7.70 -26.16 6.96
N ASP A 289 6.65 -26.70 6.36
CA ASP A 289 6.55 -26.91 4.91
C ASP A 289 6.39 -25.57 4.17
N LYS A 290 5.59 -24.66 4.72
CA LYS A 290 5.45 -23.29 4.18
C LYS A 290 6.77 -22.51 4.31
N LEU A 291 7.48 -22.64 5.45
CA LEU A 291 8.80 -22.05 5.63
C LEU A 291 9.81 -22.54 4.60
N ALA A 292 9.86 -23.86 4.34
CA ALA A 292 10.73 -24.43 3.33
C ALA A 292 10.46 -23.85 1.93
N ARG A 293 9.17 -23.70 1.57
CA ARG A 293 8.77 -23.09 0.30
C ARG A 293 9.13 -21.60 0.23
N ILE A 294 8.96 -20.85 1.33
CA ILE A 294 9.34 -19.45 1.42
C ILE A 294 10.86 -19.28 1.23
N VAL A 295 11.66 -20.09 1.91
CA VAL A 295 13.14 -20.04 1.77
C VAL A 295 13.57 -20.38 0.36
N ARG A 296 12.99 -21.43 -0.24
CA ARG A 296 13.25 -21.81 -1.63
C ARG A 296 12.89 -20.66 -2.60
N GLY A 297 11.71 -20.07 -2.43
CA GLY A 297 11.24 -18.96 -3.30
C GLY A 297 12.05 -17.68 -3.16
N ARG A 298 12.54 -17.37 -1.94
CA ARG A 298 13.26 -16.11 -1.66
C ARG A 298 14.77 -16.21 -1.88
N LEU A 299 15.37 -17.32 -1.52
CA LEU A 299 16.82 -17.46 -1.50
C LEU A 299 17.34 -18.51 -2.49
N GLY A 300 16.44 -19.23 -3.18
CA GLY A 300 16.83 -20.31 -4.09
C GLY A 300 17.44 -21.53 -3.38
N VAL A 301 17.30 -21.61 -2.06
CA VAL A 301 17.90 -22.67 -1.23
C VAL A 301 16.89 -23.77 -0.99
N ASP A 302 17.29 -25.01 -1.27
CA ASP A 302 16.54 -26.19 -0.91
C ASP A 302 16.98 -26.70 0.47
N ILE A 303 16.12 -26.46 1.46
CA ILE A 303 16.38 -26.85 2.87
C ILE A 303 16.50 -28.36 3.01
N GLU A 304 15.76 -29.15 2.23
CA GLU A 304 15.76 -30.60 2.34
C GLU A 304 17.10 -31.22 1.95
N ASN A 305 17.88 -30.54 1.11
CA ASN A 305 19.16 -31.01 0.61
C ASN A 305 20.36 -30.60 1.46
N SER A 306 20.15 -29.90 2.58
CA SER A 306 21.22 -29.45 3.47
C SER A 306 20.83 -29.60 4.93
N ASP A 307 21.57 -30.45 5.65
CA ASP A 307 21.38 -30.67 7.10
C ASP A 307 21.55 -29.36 7.87
N GLU A 308 22.47 -28.50 7.44
CA GLU A 308 22.75 -27.21 8.08
C GLU A 308 21.55 -26.26 8.03
N TYR A 309 20.89 -26.12 6.87
CA TYR A 309 19.71 -25.24 6.74
C TYR A 309 18.48 -25.86 7.42
N ARG A 310 18.36 -27.17 7.41
CA ARG A 310 17.32 -27.89 8.19
C ARG A 310 17.46 -27.61 9.68
N ASP A 311 18.68 -27.63 10.19
CA ASP A 311 18.99 -27.31 11.59
C ASP A 311 18.68 -25.84 11.95
N LEU A 312 18.87 -24.89 11.02
CA LEU A 312 18.51 -23.49 11.22
C LEU A 312 16.98 -23.31 11.31
N VAL A 313 16.24 -23.96 10.42
CA VAL A 313 14.77 -23.94 10.45
C VAL A 313 14.25 -24.58 11.73
N GLN A 314 14.82 -25.72 12.14
CA GLN A 314 14.44 -26.38 13.38
C GLN A 314 14.71 -25.50 14.60
N SER A 315 15.90 -24.87 14.67
CA SER A 315 16.24 -23.93 15.75
C SER A 315 15.34 -22.70 15.77
N PHE A 316 14.90 -22.22 14.60
CA PHE A 316 13.92 -21.14 14.51
C PHE A 316 12.56 -21.55 15.05
N LEU A 317 12.07 -22.76 14.69
CA LEU A 317 10.77 -23.26 15.15
C LEU A 317 10.77 -23.49 16.67
N GLU A 318 11.82 -24.10 17.22
CA GLU A 318 11.96 -24.30 18.66
C GLU A 318 11.95 -22.97 19.44
N ARG A 319 12.67 -21.97 18.94
CA ARG A 319 12.68 -20.63 19.56
C ARG A 319 11.36 -19.89 19.38
N ALA A 320 10.63 -20.13 18.30
CA ALA A 320 9.33 -19.54 18.06
C ALA A 320 8.22 -20.06 18.98
N GLU A 321 8.41 -21.24 19.59
CA GLU A 321 7.53 -21.78 20.66
C GLU A 321 7.67 -20.97 21.96
N ASP A 322 8.87 -20.48 22.26
CA ASP A 322 9.20 -19.74 23.48
C ASP A 322 8.91 -18.23 23.38
N GLY A 323 8.72 -17.72 22.17
CA GLY A 323 8.49 -16.27 21.94
C GLY A 323 8.20 -15.92 20.49
N ASP A 324 7.91 -14.63 20.24
CA ASP A 324 7.60 -14.17 18.89
C ASP A 324 8.89 -13.99 18.09
N LEU A 325 9.00 -14.77 16.99
CA LEU A 325 10.02 -14.61 15.96
C LEU A 325 9.37 -14.27 14.61
N ALA A 326 10.06 -13.44 13.84
CA ALA A 326 9.60 -13.07 12.50
C ALA A 326 10.29 -13.92 11.42
N THR A 327 9.58 -14.28 10.37
CA THR A 327 10.11 -15.09 9.25
C THR A 327 11.33 -14.45 8.57
N ASP A 328 11.43 -13.12 8.57
CA ASP A 328 12.59 -12.41 8.04
C ASP A 328 13.87 -12.66 8.83
N GLN A 329 13.79 -12.94 10.14
CA GLN A 329 14.95 -13.33 10.94
C GLN A 329 15.52 -14.68 10.49
N LEU A 330 14.67 -15.63 10.13
CA LEU A 330 15.12 -16.90 9.54
C LEU A 330 15.78 -16.67 8.18
N LEU A 331 15.16 -15.86 7.30
CA LEU A 331 15.73 -15.53 5.99
C LEU A 331 17.08 -14.84 6.13
N ASN A 332 17.21 -13.91 7.07
CA ASN A 332 18.48 -13.24 7.37
C ASN A 332 19.55 -14.22 7.88
N ALA A 333 19.18 -15.16 8.74
CA ALA A 333 20.10 -16.19 9.23
C ALA A 333 20.62 -17.06 8.07
N ILE A 334 19.74 -17.55 7.21
CA ILE A 334 20.13 -18.34 6.04
C ILE A 334 20.99 -17.51 5.07
N GLN A 335 20.64 -16.26 4.81
CA GLN A 335 21.42 -15.37 3.95
C GLN A 335 22.84 -15.14 4.48
N LEU A 336 23.00 -14.94 5.78
CA LEU A 336 24.31 -14.80 6.41
C LEU A 336 25.14 -16.07 6.32
N ARG A 337 24.51 -17.25 6.44
CA ARG A 337 25.19 -18.53 6.24
C ARG A 337 25.65 -18.72 4.80
N LEU A 338 24.83 -18.35 3.82
CA LEU A 338 25.20 -18.35 2.40
C LEU A 338 26.40 -17.43 2.12
N ALA A 339 26.49 -16.31 2.84
CA ALA A 339 27.62 -15.40 2.77
C ALA A 339 28.89 -15.90 3.52
N GLY A 340 28.84 -17.09 4.14
CA GLY A 340 29.97 -17.67 4.86
C GLY A 340 30.15 -17.16 6.30
N ALA A 341 29.17 -16.45 6.85
CA ALA A 341 29.25 -15.99 8.24
C ALA A 341 29.15 -17.15 9.23
N TRP A 342 29.83 -17.00 10.40
CA TRP A 342 29.72 -17.93 11.54
C TRP A 342 30.06 -19.38 11.19
N SER A 343 31.13 -19.57 10.43
CA SER A 343 31.57 -20.90 9.95
C SER A 343 32.35 -21.71 10.99
N ALA A 344 32.78 -21.09 12.10
CA ALA A 344 33.58 -21.76 13.12
C ALA A 344 32.70 -22.63 14.07
N PRO A 345 33.16 -23.82 14.42
CA PRO A 345 32.49 -24.61 15.45
C PRO A 345 32.45 -23.86 16.78
N GLY A 346 31.28 -23.74 17.40
CA GLY A 346 31.08 -23.02 18.67
C GLY A 346 30.50 -21.62 18.55
N ASP A 347 30.47 -21.02 17.37
CA ASP A 347 29.86 -19.69 17.17
C ASP A 347 28.34 -19.76 16.90
N ARG A 348 27.79 -20.98 16.77
CA ARG A 348 26.38 -21.20 16.36
C ARG A 348 25.40 -20.56 17.34
N GLU A 349 25.59 -20.76 18.63
CA GLU A 349 24.67 -20.27 19.66
C GLU A 349 24.68 -18.74 19.69
N ARG A 350 25.85 -18.13 19.65
CA ARG A 350 26.03 -16.68 19.52
C ARG A 350 25.39 -16.13 18.27
N PHE A 351 25.51 -16.83 17.15
CA PHE A 351 24.88 -16.47 15.89
C PHE A 351 23.35 -16.48 16.01
N LEU A 352 22.78 -17.56 16.53
CA LEU A 352 21.33 -17.68 16.72
C LEU A 352 20.81 -16.59 17.66
N ASP A 353 21.49 -16.31 18.76
CA ASP A 353 21.11 -15.25 19.70
C ASP A 353 21.19 -13.83 19.09
N THR A 354 22.13 -13.63 18.18
CA THR A 354 22.30 -12.34 17.51
C THR A 354 21.22 -12.09 16.44
N VAL A 355 20.81 -13.12 15.71
CA VAL A 355 19.94 -13.00 14.55
C VAL A 355 18.49 -13.36 14.86
N MET A 356 18.29 -14.35 15.74
CA MET A 356 16.97 -14.88 16.11
C MET A 356 16.61 -14.49 17.56
N HIS A 357 16.53 -13.20 17.83
CA HIS A 357 16.09 -12.69 19.13
C HIS A 357 14.57 -12.49 19.17
N HIS A 358 13.95 -12.69 20.33
CA HIS A 358 12.51 -12.49 20.49
C HIS A 358 12.11 -11.02 20.27
N LEU A 359 10.99 -10.82 19.56
CA LEU A 359 10.44 -9.49 19.30
C LEU A 359 9.72 -8.92 20.53
N THR A 360 9.22 -9.81 21.39
CA THR A 360 8.55 -9.48 22.66
C THR A 360 9.37 -10.05 23.81
N GLY A 361 10.27 -9.28 24.33
CA GLY A 361 11.06 -9.65 25.51
C GLY A 361 11.25 -8.45 26.44
N PRO A 362 11.58 -8.65 27.75
CA PRO A 362 11.97 -7.53 28.58
C PRO A 362 13.16 -6.85 27.91
N SER A 363 12.99 -5.55 27.63
CA SER A 363 14.07 -4.69 27.13
C SER A 363 15.29 -4.88 28.03
N ALA A 364 16.37 -5.43 27.49
CA ALA A 364 17.64 -5.51 28.17
C ALA A 364 18.27 -4.12 28.32
#